data_e1ecda7487cd9255b690451aba96fa01
#
_entry.id   e1ecda7487cd9255b690451aba96fa01
#
_cell.length_a   1.000
_cell.length_b   1.000
_cell.length_c   1.000
_cell.angle_alpha   90.00
_cell.angle_beta   90.00
_cell.angle_gamma   90.00
#
_symmetry.space_group_name_H-M   'P 1'
#
loop_
_entity.id
_entity.type
_entity.pdbx_description
1 polymer ?
#
loop_
_entity_poly.entity_id
_entity_poly.type
_entity_poly.pdbx_seq_one_letter_code
_entity_poly.pdbx_strand_id
1 'polypeptide(L)'
;MKKLLFLLLGLVALTMVSCKDTSGNYVANLLTYTQMENAFSDCLSLATETAVEYLCPEDELDYALGYGFYNYENHNYRITLPASARTIVDSLTAHGQAALIDSMVLHINRAAEASGNAIGNAFSTARGNLSYTNHQALVSTSNTSALTNYFKTQCGNQIKQSLLTPVQMKLNEKGVTADWNQILSVYYTYNPQPVSIDLNGHVAEKIVDGIFAEMAKAEKLIRTDATWQLTESLELVFGN
;
A
#
# COMPACT_ATOMS: atom_id res chain seq x y z
N MET A 1 3.53 -23.07 8.34
CA MET A 1 4.16 -24.18 7.61
C MET A 1 3.85 -24.22 6.12
N LYS A 2 3.54 -23.06 5.47
CA LYS A 2 3.30 -22.98 4.01
C LYS A 2 4.36 -22.19 3.24
N LYS A 3 5.37 -21.62 3.89
CA LYS A 3 6.43 -20.81 3.25
C LYS A 3 7.70 -21.58 2.88
N LEU A 4 7.70 -22.93 2.87
CA LEU A 4 8.91 -23.74 2.56
C LEU A 4 8.79 -24.59 1.29
N LEU A 5 7.96 -24.22 0.32
CA LEU A 5 7.76 -25.05 -0.89
C LEU A 5 8.07 -24.34 -2.22
N PHE A 6 8.85 -23.28 -2.25
CA PHE A 6 9.23 -22.58 -3.49
C PHE A 6 10.73 -22.66 -3.84
N LEU A 7 11.45 -23.61 -3.29
CA LEU A 7 12.87 -23.78 -3.57
C LEU A 7 13.13 -25.14 -4.20
N LEU A 8 12.60 -25.39 -5.39
CA LEU A 8 13.10 -26.42 -6.33
C LEU A 8 12.21 -26.45 -7.58
N LEU A 9 12.51 -25.62 -8.57
CA LEU A 9 12.25 -25.98 -9.97
C LEU A 9 13.14 -25.15 -10.92
N GLY A 10 14.14 -25.84 -11.43
CA GLY A 10 14.40 -25.83 -12.86
C GLY A 10 15.13 -24.62 -13.44
N LEU A 11 16.45 -24.71 -13.45
CA LEU A 11 17.30 -24.02 -14.41
C LEU A 11 16.85 -24.43 -15.83
N VAL A 12 15.91 -23.74 -16.43
CA VAL A 12 15.64 -23.79 -17.86
C VAL A 12 16.44 -22.64 -18.48
N ALA A 13 17.55 -23.01 -19.14
CA ALA A 13 18.24 -22.06 -19.99
C ALA A 13 17.29 -21.65 -21.13
N LEU A 14 16.70 -20.44 -21.06
CA LEU A 14 16.00 -19.83 -22.17
C LEU A 14 17.04 -19.51 -23.26
N THR A 15 17.10 -20.35 -24.28
CA THR A 15 17.73 -20.00 -25.54
C THR A 15 16.87 -18.91 -26.17
N MET A 16 17.38 -17.69 -26.22
CA MET A 16 16.80 -16.61 -27.01
C MET A 16 16.70 -17.07 -28.45
N VAL A 17 15.50 -17.48 -28.89
CA VAL A 17 15.24 -17.71 -30.30
C VAL A 17 15.10 -16.34 -30.96
N SER A 18 16.22 -15.79 -31.41
CA SER A 18 16.25 -14.61 -32.29
C SER A 18 15.68 -15.04 -33.65
N CYS A 19 14.43 -14.69 -33.92
CA CYS A 19 13.89 -14.81 -35.26
C CYS A 19 14.55 -13.77 -36.18
N LYS A 20 15.31 -14.24 -37.17
CA LYS A 20 15.75 -13.40 -38.28
C LYS A 20 14.61 -13.28 -39.29
N ASP A 21 14.40 -12.08 -39.84
CA ASP A 21 13.56 -11.89 -41.01
C ASP A 21 14.21 -12.53 -42.24
N THR A 22 13.47 -12.68 -43.34
CA THR A 22 13.96 -13.23 -44.62
C THR A 22 15.10 -12.43 -45.24
N SER A 23 15.42 -11.25 -44.72
CA SER A 23 16.50 -10.34 -45.14
C SER A 23 17.74 -10.46 -44.24
N GLY A 24 17.69 -11.30 -43.19
CA GLY A 24 18.81 -11.49 -42.25
C GLY A 24 18.99 -10.36 -41.22
N ASN A 25 18.06 -9.40 -41.14
CA ASN A 25 18.07 -8.36 -40.12
C ASN A 25 17.37 -8.84 -38.84
N TYR A 26 17.92 -8.45 -37.70
CA TYR A 26 17.26 -8.66 -36.42
C TYR A 26 16.06 -7.71 -36.34
N VAL A 27 14.84 -8.25 -36.37
CA VAL A 27 13.65 -7.48 -36.04
C VAL A 27 13.65 -7.33 -34.52
N ALA A 28 13.89 -6.13 -34.02
CA ALA A 28 13.62 -5.83 -32.63
C ALA A 28 12.13 -6.06 -32.42
N ASN A 29 11.76 -7.06 -31.59
CA ASN A 29 10.37 -7.26 -31.20
C ASN A 29 9.93 -6.04 -30.39
N LEU A 30 9.27 -5.09 -31.04
CA LEU A 30 8.66 -3.98 -30.36
C LEU A 30 7.49 -4.52 -29.53
N LEU A 31 7.52 -4.24 -28.23
CA LEU A 31 6.43 -4.56 -27.33
C LEU A 31 5.12 -3.94 -27.84
N THR A 32 4.08 -4.75 -27.93
CA THR A 32 2.73 -4.25 -28.22
C THR A 32 2.14 -3.58 -26.98
N TYR A 33 1.17 -2.70 -27.17
CA TYR A 33 0.44 -2.08 -26.05
C TYR A 33 -0.21 -3.14 -25.14
N THR A 34 -0.79 -4.18 -25.71
CA THR A 34 -1.38 -5.27 -24.92
C THR A 34 -0.35 -5.99 -24.03
N GLN A 35 0.84 -6.26 -24.55
CA GLN A 35 1.92 -6.86 -23.74
C GLN A 35 2.36 -5.95 -22.59
N MET A 36 2.49 -4.65 -22.88
CA MET A 36 2.82 -3.66 -21.84
C MET A 36 1.72 -3.54 -20.79
N GLU A 37 0.44 -3.48 -21.20
CA GLU A 37 -0.70 -3.36 -20.28
C GLU A 37 -0.87 -4.59 -19.39
N ASN A 38 -0.63 -5.80 -19.92
CA ASN A 38 -0.60 -7.03 -19.13
C ASN A 38 0.49 -6.95 -18.05
N ALA A 39 1.71 -6.56 -18.42
CA ALA A 39 2.80 -6.41 -17.47
C ALA A 39 2.52 -5.30 -16.44
N PHE A 40 1.88 -4.20 -16.83
CA PHE A 40 1.49 -3.14 -15.91
C PHE A 40 0.45 -3.62 -14.90
N SER A 41 -0.54 -4.38 -15.36
CA SER A 41 -1.55 -4.98 -14.50
C SER A 41 -0.93 -5.97 -13.51
N ASP A 42 -0.03 -6.84 -13.98
CA ASP A 42 0.66 -7.83 -13.14
C ASP A 42 1.57 -7.14 -12.12
N CYS A 43 2.33 -6.12 -12.54
CA CYS A 43 3.18 -5.32 -11.67
C CYS A 43 2.38 -4.64 -10.55
N LEU A 44 1.28 -3.97 -10.88
CA LEU A 44 0.42 -3.32 -9.89
C LEU A 44 -0.29 -4.34 -8.98
N SER A 45 -0.62 -5.54 -9.49
CA SER A 45 -1.19 -6.62 -8.67
C SER A 45 -0.19 -7.09 -7.62
N LEU A 46 0.98 -7.54 -8.07
CA LEU A 46 2.03 -8.05 -7.20
C LEU A 46 2.47 -6.99 -6.18
N ALA A 47 2.64 -5.74 -6.63
CA ALA A 47 2.99 -4.64 -5.73
C ALA A 47 1.91 -4.35 -4.68
N THR A 48 0.62 -4.43 -5.05
CA THR A 48 -0.49 -4.25 -4.10
C THR A 48 -0.53 -5.38 -3.08
N GLU A 49 -0.42 -6.63 -3.53
CA GLU A 49 -0.42 -7.82 -2.67
C GLU A 49 0.71 -7.76 -1.66
N THR A 50 1.93 -7.46 -2.12
CA THR A 50 3.12 -7.28 -1.25
C THR A 50 2.92 -6.16 -0.22
N ALA A 51 2.37 -5.02 -0.64
CA ALA A 51 2.12 -3.89 0.26
C ALA A 51 1.07 -4.21 1.32
N VAL A 52 0.00 -4.92 0.95
CA VAL A 52 -1.06 -5.34 1.88
C VAL A 52 -0.54 -6.38 2.86
N GLU A 53 0.21 -7.39 2.39
CA GLU A 53 0.83 -8.39 3.27
C GLU A 53 1.77 -7.73 4.30
N TYR A 54 2.56 -6.74 3.87
CA TYR A 54 3.49 -6.06 4.76
C TYR A 54 2.80 -5.16 5.79
N LEU A 55 1.78 -4.38 5.39
CA LEU A 55 1.13 -3.39 6.24
C LEU A 55 -0.11 -3.90 6.98
N CYS A 56 -0.66 -5.04 6.58
CA CYS A 56 -1.85 -5.65 7.18
C CYS A 56 -1.58 -7.10 7.59
N PRO A 57 -0.65 -7.34 8.53
CA PRO A 57 -0.29 -8.68 8.95
C PRO A 57 -1.48 -9.42 9.58
N GLU A 58 -1.57 -10.73 9.33
CA GLU A 58 -2.66 -11.58 9.82
C GLU A 58 -2.28 -12.38 11.06
N ASP A 59 -0.97 -12.58 11.32
CA ASP A 59 -0.49 -13.40 12.42
C ASP A 59 0.52 -12.69 13.34
N GLU A 60 0.75 -13.27 14.54
CA GLU A 60 1.65 -12.72 15.55
C GLU A 60 3.12 -12.72 15.10
N LEU A 61 3.50 -13.66 14.23
CA LEU A 61 4.88 -13.73 13.73
C LEU A 61 5.21 -12.54 12.83
N ASP A 62 4.28 -12.14 11.99
CA ASP A 62 4.46 -10.98 11.11
C ASP A 62 4.61 -9.69 11.93
N TYR A 63 3.84 -9.53 13.03
CA TYR A 63 4.03 -8.42 13.96
C TYR A 63 5.40 -8.45 14.63
N ALA A 64 5.89 -9.62 15.01
CA ALA A 64 7.23 -9.79 15.61
C ALA A 64 8.36 -9.48 14.60
N LEU A 65 8.09 -9.64 13.29
CA LEU A 65 9.01 -9.27 12.21
C LEU A 65 8.95 -7.78 11.84
N GLY A 66 8.13 -7.00 12.56
CA GLY A 66 8.02 -5.57 12.32
C GLY A 66 7.07 -5.18 11.20
N TYR A 67 6.14 -6.05 10.80
CA TYR A 67 5.08 -5.75 9.83
C TYR A 67 3.96 -4.96 10.49
N GLY A 68 3.14 -4.30 9.68
CA GLY A 68 1.98 -3.54 10.12
C GLY A 68 2.18 -2.03 10.15
N PHE A 69 1.07 -1.33 10.26
CA PHE A 69 1.07 0.13 10.43
C PHE A 69 1.62 0.52 11.82
N TYR A 70 1.33 -0.27 12.85
CA TYR A 70 1.89 -0.09 14.19
C TYR A 70 3.19 -0.90 14.36
N ASN A 71 4.23 -0.47 13.66
CA ASN A 71 5.54 -1.08 13.77
C ASN A 71 6.34 -0.39 14.88
N TYR A 72 6.89 -1.16 15.81
CA TYR A 72 7.68 -0.64 16.93
C TYR A 72 9.08 -0.16 16.49
N GLU A 73 9.67 -0.79 15.50
CA GLU A 73 11.02 -0.50 15.03
C GLU A 73 11.04 0.56 13.92
N ASN A 74 10.04 0.55 13.06
CA ASN A 74 9.93 1.45 11.92
C ASN A 74 8.63 2.27 11.98
N HIS A 75 8.71 3.49 12.48
CA HIS A 75 7.57 4.37 12.66
C HIS A 75 7.05 5.03 11.36
N ASN A 76 7.62 4.70 10.19
CA ASN A 76 7.34 5.41 8.93
C ASN A 76 5.86 5.34 8.51
N TYR A 77 5.15 4.26 8.87
CA TYR A 77 3.74 4.06 8.50
C TYR A 77 2.77 4.22 9.66
N ARG A 78 3.28 4.44 10.87
CA ARG A 78 2.41 4.60 12.04
C ARG A 78 1.46 5.77 11.84
N ILE A 79 0.16 5.47 11.88
CA ILE A 79 -0.91 6.45 11.78
C ILE A 79 -1.06 7.11 13.15
N THR A 80 -0.73 8.38 13.23
CA THR A 80 -0.93 9.23 14.42
C THR A 80 -2.18 10.08 14.24
N LEU A 81 -2.58 10.80 15.28
CA LEU A 81 -3.67 11.77 15.18
C LEU A 81 -3.33 12.88 14.18
N PRO A 82 -4.33 13.40 13.44
CA PRO A 82 -4.11 14.48 12.49
C PRO A 82 -3.57 15.75 13.16
N ALA A 83 -2.87 16.58 12.40
CA ALA A 83 -2.32 17.85 12.90
C ALA A 83 -3.39 18.77 13.50
N SER A 84 -4.64 18.69 13.03
CA SER A 84 -5.79 19.39 13.60
C SER A 84 -6.15 18.97 15.03
N ALA A 85 -5.69 17.80 15.48
CA ALA A 85 -5.88 17.33 16.85
C ALA A 85 -4.78 17.79 17.83
N ARG A 86 -3.78 18.54 17.36
CA ARG A 86 -2.60 18.91 18.15
C ARG A 86 -2.96 19.56 19.48
N THR A 87 -3.92 20.50 19.50
CA THR A 87 -4.36 21.17 20.72
C THR A 87 -4.91 20.19 21.76
N ILE A 88 -5.61 19.14 21.31
CA ILE A 88 -6.11 18.07 22.18
C ILE A 88 -4.93 17.29 22.76
N VAL A 89 -4.00 16.86 21.91
CA VAL A 89 -2.81 16.08 22.32
C VAL A 89 -1.98 16.87 23.33
N ASP A 90 -1.68 18.14 23.05
CA ASP A 90 -0.90 19.01 23.92
C ASP A 90 -1.60 19.20 25.28
N SER A 91 -2.93 19.42 25.28
CA SER A 91 -3.73 19.58 26.50
C SER A 91 -3.73 18.30 27.35
N LEU A 92 -4.00 17.13 26.78
CA LEU A 92 -3.99 15.87 27.52
C LEU A 92 -2.61 15.55 28.08
N THR A 93 -1.56 15.77 27.30
CA THR A 93 -0.17 15.57 27.73
C THR A 93 0.17 16.46 28.90
N ALA A 94 -0.17 17.74 28.87
CA ALA A 94 0.07 18.70 29.95
C ALA A 94 -0.65 18.30 31.26
N HIS A 95 -1.76 17.57 31.17
CA HIS A 95 -2.53 17.09 32.33
C HIS A 95 -2.24 15.62 32.69
N GLY A 96 -1.16 15.02 32.15
CA GLY A 96 -0.74 13.66 32.51
C GLY A 96 -1.61 12.56 31.90
N GLN A 97 -2.36 12.85 30.83
CA GLN A 97 -3.29 11.92 30.16
C GLN A 97 -2.76 11.40 28.81
N ALA A 98 -1.46 11.46 28.57
CA ALA A 98 -0.83 11.01 27.32
C ALA A 98 -1.16 9.55 26.96
N ALA A 99 -1.32 8.68 27.97
CA ALA A 99 -1.66 7.27 27.76
C ALA A 99 -2.97 7.06 26.99
N LEU A 100 -3.92 7.97 27.07
CA LEU A 100 -5.16 7.89 26.28
C LEU A 100 -4.87 8.08 24.78
N ILE A 101 -3.94 8.98 24.45
CA ILE A 101 -3.51 9.21 23.07
C ILE A 101 -2.77 7.99 22.55
N ASP A 102 -1.85 7.41 23.34
CA ASP A 102 -1.08 6.24 22.93
C ASP A 102 -1.98 5.02 22.68
N SER A 103 -2.97 4.79 23.57
CA SER A 103 -3.97 3.74 23.40
C SER A 103 -4.77 3.93 22.10
N MET A 104 -5.26 5.15 21.86
CA MET A 104 -6.01 5.46 20.65
C MET A 104 -5.16 5.28 19.37
N VAL A 105 -3.91 5.71 19.39
CA VAL A 105 -2.97 5.51 18.25
C VAL A 105 -2.77 4.03 17.98
N LEU A 106 -2.62 3.20 19.01
CA LEU A 106 -2.55 1.75 18.84
C LEU A 106 -3.82 1.21 18.17
N HIS A 107 -5.01 1.56 18.66
CA HIS A 107 -6.28 1.06 18.11
C HIS A 107 -6.54 1.55 16.68
N ILE A 108 -6.14 2.78 16.33
CA ILE A 108 -6.21 3.30 14.94
C ILE A 108 -5.38 2.41 14.01
N ASN A 109 -4.15 2.08 14.39
CA ASN A 109 -3.27 1.27 13.55
C ASN A 109 -3.77 -0.17 13.43
N ARG A 110 -4.28 -0.75 14.53
CA ARG A 110 -4.92 -2.08 14.50
C ARG A 110 -6.19 -2.10 13.65
N ALA A 111 -6.93 -1.00 13.57
CA ALA A 111 -8.06 -0.87 12.65
C ALA A 111 -7.62 -0.79 11.19
N ALA A 112 -6.54 -0.06 10.90
CA ALA A 112 -5.94 0.02 9.57
C ALA A 112 -5.46 -1.37 9.10
N GLU A 113 -4.72 -2.09 9.94
CA GLU A 113 -4.25 -3.47 9.69
C GLU A 113 -5.41 -4.44 9.44
N ALA A 114 -6.46 -4.37 10.25
CA ALA A 114 -7.66 -5.19 10.08
C ALA A 114 -8.50 -4.85 8.83
N SER A 115 -8.11 -3.79 8.10
CA SER A 115 -8.79 -3.39 6.84
C SER A 115 -8.17 -4.04 5.59
N GLY A 116 -7.19 -4.95 5.72
CA GLY A 116 -6.41 -5.51 4.62
C GLY A 116 -7.24 -6.02 3.44
N ASN A 117 -8.28 -6.82 3.70
CA ASN A 117 -9.17 -7.32 2.65
C ASN A 117 -9.91 -6.20 1.92
N ALA A 118 -10.37 -5.17 2.63
CA ALA A 118 -11.05 -4.03 2.01
C ALA A 118 -10.07 -3.19 1.17
N ILE A 119 -8.83 -3.04 1.64
CA ILE A 119 -7.75 -2.37 0.91
C ILE A 119 -7.45 -3.13 -0.39
N GLY A 120 -7.18 -4.43 -0.33
CA GLY A 120 -6.90 -5.26 -1.50
C GLY A 120 -8.02 -5.16 -2.55
N ASN A 121 -9.28 -5.24 -2.13
CA ASN A 121 -10.44 -5.12 -3.01
C ASN A 121 -10.56 -3.72 -3.65
N ALA A 122 -10.32 -2.64 -2.88
CA ALA A 122 -10.39 -1.27 -3.39
C ALA A 122 -9.31 -1.02 -4.47
N PHE A 123 -8.08 -1.45 -4.22
CA PHE A 123 -6.97 -1.34 -5.17
C PHE A 123 -7.19 -2.20 -6.42
N SER A 124 -7.64 -3.46 -6.26
CA SER A 124 -7.95 -4.35 -7.37
C SER A 124 -9.06 -3.79 -8.27
N THR A 125 -10.14 -3.27 -7.68
CA THR A 125 -11.23 -2.63 -8.42
C THR A 125 -10.75 -1.40 -9.18
N ALA A 126 -9.96 -0.54 -8.54
CA ALA A 126 -9.42 0.66 -9.17
C ALA A 126 -8.46 0.32 -10.31
N ARG A 127 -7.60 -0.70 -10.15
CA ARG A 127 -6.72 -1.22 -11.19
C ARG A 127 -7.50 -1.75 -12.40
N GLY A 128 -8.58 -2.50 -12.18
CA GLY A 128 -9.41 -3.04 -13.25
C GLY A 128 -10.07 -1.97 -14.13
N ASN A 129 -10.21 -0.74 -13.62
CA ASN A 129 -10.76 0.41 -14.34
C ASN A 129 -9.68 1.39 -14.85
N LEU A 130 -8.39 1.10 -14.63
CA LEU A 130 -7.30 1.97 -15.01
C LEU A 130 -7.03 1.89 -16.52
N SER A 131 -7.01 3.04 -17.19
CA SER A 131 -6.58 3.16 -18.57
C SER A 131 -5.18 3.73 -18.62
N TYR A 132 -4.33 3.15 -19.46
CA TYR A 132 -2.93 3.57 -19.54
C TYR A 132 -2.72 4.55 -20.71
N THR A 133 -1.91 5.57 -20.44
CA THR A 133 -1.43 6.53 -21.44
C THR A 133 0.08 6.59 -21.38
N ASN A 134 0.74 6.93 -22.50
CA ASN A 134 2.20 7.05 -22.56
C ASN A 134 2.95 5.79 -22.09
N HIS A 135 2.62 4.64 -22.69
CA HIS A 135 3.16 3.32 -22.35
C HIS A 135 4.69 3.29 -22.24
N GLN A 136 5.40 3.99 -23.17
CA GLN A 136 6.86 4.05 -23.18
C GLN A 136 7.44 4.68 -21.91
N ALA A 137 6.80 5.74 -21.37
CA ALA A 137 7.24 6.35 -20.11
C ALA A 137 7.03 5.43 -18.90
N LEU A 138 5.98 4.59 -18.96
CA LEU A 138 5.67 3.62 -17.89
C LEU A 138 6.58 2.40 -17.92
N VAL A 139 7.12 2.02 -19.07
CA VAL A 139 8.14 0.95 -19.20
C VAL A 139 9.52 1.42 -18.76
N SER A 140 9.83 2.71 -18.89
CA SER A 140 11.17 3.23 -18.66
C SER A 140 11.80 2.82 -17.32
N THR A 141 13.01 2.29 -17.38
CA THR A 141 13.78 1.85 -16.19
C THR A 141 14.35 2.99 -15.37
N SER A 142 14.40 4.22 -15.92
CA SER A 142 14.89 5.39 -15.21
C SER A 142 14.01 5.84 -14.05
N ASN A 143 12.72 5.48 -14.06
CA ASN A 143 11.78 5.73 -12.97
C ASN A 143 11.23 4.40 -12.45
N THR A 144 11.79 3.92 -11.37
CA THR A 144 11.47 2.61 -10.78
C THR A 144 10.12 2.55 -10.05
N SER A 145 9.37 3.65 -10.00
CA SER A 145 8.02 3.75 -9.42
C SER A 145 7.01 4.42 -10.35
N ALA A 146 7.26 4.38 -11.66
CA ALA A 146 6.44 5.08 -12.66
C ALA A 146 4.99 4.62 -12.67
N LEU A 147 4.74 3.30 -12.60
CA LEU A 147 3.40 2.71 -12.60
C LEU A 147 2.65 3.03 -11.30
N THR A 148 3.30 2.87 -10.16
CA THR A 148 2.71 3.18 -8.85
C THR A 148 2.32 4.65 -8.77
N ASN A 149 3.20 5.57 -9.21
CA ASN A 149 2.90 7.00 -9.22
C ASN A 149 1.77 7.35 -10.19
N TYR A 150 1.73 6.71 -11.36
CA TYR A 150 0.64 6.86 -12.31
C TYR A 150 -0.68 6.39 -11.71
N PHE A 151 -0.71 5.19 -11.12
CA PHE A 151 -1.89 4.63 -10.46
C PHE A 151 -2.38 5.51 -9.32
N LYS A 152 -1.47 5.99 -8.46
CA LYS A 152 -1.80 6.94 -7.37
C LYS A 152 -2.46 8.20 -7.91
N THR A 153 -1.91 8.76 -8.98
CA THR A 153 -2.43 9.99 -9.60
C THR A 153 -3.82 9.80 -10.17
N GLN A 154 -4.06 8.68 -10.85
CA GLN A 154 -5.34 8.40 -11.52
C GLN A 154 -6.43 7.94 -10.54
N CYS A 155 -6.09 7.10 -9.57
CA CYS A 155 -7.07 6.37 -8.77
C CYS A 155 -6.99 6.63 -7.25
N GLY A 156 -5.95 7.29 -6.74
CA GLY A 156 -5.73 7.41 -5.29
C GLY A 156 -6.91 8.01 -4.53
N ASN A 157 -7.55 9.05 -5.07
CA ASN A 157 -8.73 9.64 -4.43
C ASN A 157 -9.95 8.71 -4.46
N GLN A 158 -10.18 8.00 -5.58
CA GLN A 158 -11.27 7.02 -5.69
C GLN A 158 -11.07 5.87 -4.68
N ILE A 159 -9.84 5.36 -4.56
CA ILE A 159 -9.49 4.32 -3.57
C ILE A 159 -9.77 4.83 -2.15
N LYS A 160 -9.29 6.04 -1.81
CA LYS A 160 -9.58 6.66 -0.51
C LYS A 160 -11.07 6.73 -0.22
N GLN A 161 -11.89 7.19 -1.16
CA GLN A 161 -13.34 7.30 -1.00
C GLN A 161 -14.00 5.92 -0.77
N SER A 162 -13.56 4.88 -1.49
CA SER A 162 -14.08 3.52 -1.32
C SER A 162 -13.71 2.90 0.04
N LEU A 163 -12.65 3.38 0.68
CA LEU A 163 -12.20 2.89 1.99
C LEU A 163 -12.88 3.58 3.18
N LEU A 164 -13.56 4.74 3.01
CA LEU A 164 -14.16 5.45 4.14
C LEU A 164 -15.10 4.58 4.97
N THR A 165 -16.02 3.86 4.34
CA THR A 165 -16.98 3.00 5.06
C THR A 165 -16.33 1.80 5.73
N PRO A 166 -15.53 0.96 5.03
CA PRO A 166 -14.90 -0.19 5.66
C PRO A 166 -13.90 0.21 6.77
N VAL A 167 -13.14 1.30 6.60
CA VAL A 167 -12.24 1.81 7.64
C VAL A 167 -13.04 2.26 8.86
N GLN A 168 -14.14 3.02 8.68
CA GLN A 168 -15.00 3.42 9.80
C GLN A 168 -15.54 2.22 10.59
N MET A 169 -15.91 1.14 9.90
CA MET A 169 -16.35 -0.10 10.57
C MET A 169 -15.23 -0.68 11.44
N LYS A 170 -13.99 -0.73 10.93
CA LYS A 170 -12.84 -1.26 11.67
C LYS A 170 -12.41 -0.33 12.82
N LEU A 171 -12.49 0.99 12.65
CA LEU A 171 -12.27 1.94 13.75
C LEU A 171 -13.27 1.72 14.91
N ASN A 172 -14.54 1.50 14.60
CA ASN A 172 -15.55 1.17 15.61
C ASN A 172 -15.28 -0.17 16.28
N GLU A 173 -14.96 -1.22 15.50
CA GLU A 173 -14.66 -2.57 15.97
C GLU A 173 -13.45 -2.60 16.92
N LYS A 174 -12.42 -1.79 16.64
CA LYS A 174 -11.20 -1.68 17.46
C LYS A 174 -11.32 -0.68 18.61
N GLY A 175 -12.50 -0.09 18.85
CA GLY A 175 -12.75 0.77 19.99
C GLY A 175 -12.31 2.24 19.82
N VAL A 176 -11.85 2.64 18.65
CA VAL A 176 -11.35 4.02 18.39
C VAL A 176 -12.42 5.09 18.69
N THR A 177 -13.68 4.79 18.39
CA THR A 177 -14.78 5.74 18.70
C THR A 177 -14.95 5.93 20.22
N ALA A 178 -14.79 4.87 21.00
CA ALA A 178 -14.87 4.94 22.46
C ALA A 178 -13.68 5.72 23.03
N ASP A 179 -12.46 5.46 22.55
CA ASP A 179 -11.24 6.18 22.92
C ASP A 179 -11.40 7.67 22.62
N TRP A 180 -11.90 8.01 21.42
CA TRP A 180 -12.09 9.39 21.01
C TRP A 180 -13.08 10.12 21.93
N ASN A 181 -14.20 9.51 22.27
CA ASN A 181 -15.16 10.07 23.20
C ASN A 181 -14.57 10.28 24.59
N GLN A 182 -13.74 9.34 25.08
CA GLN A 182 -13.04 9.48 26.34
C GLN A 182 -12.03 10.65 26.30
N ILE A 183 -11.23 10.75 25.24
CA ILE A 183 -10.29 11.85 25.01
C ILE A 183 -11.03 13.19 25.02
N LEU A 184 -12.14 13.31 24.29
CA LEU A 184 -12.93 14.53 24.25
C LEU A 184 -13.54 14.86 25.62
N SER A 185 -14.02 13.86 26.36
CA SER A 185 -14.57 14.06 27.70
C SER A 185 -13.53 14.67 28.65
N VAL A 186 -12.29 14.15 28.63
CA VAL A 186 -11.18 14.72 29.42
C VAL A 186 -10.79 16.10 28.91
N TYR A 187 -10.65 16.25 27.58
CA TYR A 187 -10.28 17.53 26.96
C TYR A 187 -11.22 18.67 27.35
N TYR A 188 -12.53 18.42 27.32
CA TYR A 188 -13.55 19.43 27.62
C TYR A 188 -13.60 19.83 29.10
N THR A 189 -12.97 19.10 30.02
CA THR A 189 -12.82 19.55 31.40
C THR A 189 -11.89 20.77 31.52
N TYR A 190 -10.98 20.94 30.55
CA TYR A 190 -10.00 22.02 30.51
C TYR A 190 -10.27 23.04 29.40
N ASN A 191 -10.95 22.62 28.33
CA ASN A 191 -11.13 23.40 27.11
C ASN A 191 -12.59 23.30 26.63
N PRO A 192 -13.48 24.23 26.97
CA PRO A 192 -14.91 24.12 26.68
C PRO A 192 -15.27 24.34 25.19
N GLN A 193 -14.30 24.65 24.33
CA GLN A 193 -14.55 24.89 22.90
C GLN A 193 -14.72 23.60 22.14
N PRO A 194 -15.77 23.46 21.32
CA PRO A 194 -15.98 22.25 20.52
C PRO A 194 -14.89 22.09 19.45
N VAL A 195 -14.50 20.85 19.20
CA VAL A 195 -13.57 20.48 18.14
C VAL A 195 -14.26 19.57 17.12
N SER A 196 -13.91 19.74 15.86
CA SER A 196 -14.38 18.87 14.77
C SER A 196 -13.16 18.33 14.02
N ILE A 197 -12.99 17.01 14.02
CA ILE A 197 -11.86 16.32 13.39
C ILE A 197 -12.39 15.17 12.55
N ASP A 198 -12.07 15.17 11.26
CA ASP A 198 -12.32 14.03 10.37
C ASP A 198 -11.25 12.95 10.56
N LEU A 199 -11.44 12.14 11.60
CA LEU A 199 -10.53 11.04 11.90
C LEU A 199 -10.60 9.94 10.85
N ASN A 200 -11.81 9.59 10.39
CA ASN A 200 -12.00 8.54 9.40
C ASN A 200 -11.32 8.87 8.06
N GLY A 201 -11.55 10.07 7.54
CA GLY A 201 -10.89 10.53 6.31
C GLY A 201 -9.37 10.60 6.46
N HIS A 202 -8.86 11.00 7.64
CA HIS A 202 -7.43 11.00 7.92
C HIS A 202 -6.83 9.59 7.90
N VAL A 203 -7.47 8.62 8.58
CA VAL A 203 -6.99 7.24 8.62
C VAL A 203 -7.03 6.61 7.24
N ALA A 204 -8.13 6.78 6.48
CA ALA A 204 -8.22 6.27 5.11
C ALA A 204 -7.13 6.86 4.20
N GLU A 205 -6.81 8.15 4.33
CA GLU A 205 -5.72 8.79 3.59
C GLU A 205 -4.37 8.17 3.93
N LYS A 206 -4.06 7.99 5.24
CA LYS A 206 -2.80 7.42 5.69
C LYS A 206 -2.63 5.96 5.27
N ILE A 207 -3.71 5.18 5.26
CA ILE A 207 -3.72 3.82 4.69
C ILE A 207 -3.31 3.87 3.22
N VAL A 208 -3.98 4.69 2.41
CA VAL A 208 -3.69 4.80 0.97
C VAL A 208 -2.25 5.25 0.72
N ASP A 209 -1.76 6.23 1.47
CA ASP A 209 -0.37 6.71 1.37
C ASP A 209 0.64 5.61 1.70
N GLY A 210 0.41 4.84 2.77
CA GLY A 210 1.28 3.74 3.19
C GLY A 210 1.33 2.62 2.13
N ILE A 211 0.17 2.19 1.64
CA ILE A 211 0.09 1.16 0.59
C ILE A 211 0.83 1.62 -0.67
N PHE A 212 0.60 2.83 -1.17
CA PHE A 212 1.33 3.32 -2.35
C PHE A 212 2.84 3.45 -2.11
N ALA A 213 3.27 3.77 -0.90
CA ALA A 213 4.70 3.83 -0.58
C ALA A 213 5.36 2.44 -0.63
N GLU A 214 4.70 1.41 -0.11
CA GLU A 214 5.21 0.03 -0.21
C GLU A 214 5.10 -0.51 -1.64
N MET A 215 4.03 -0.23 -2.37
CA MET A 215 3.91 -0.55 -3.80
C MET A 215 5.09 0.00 -4.61
N ALA A 216 5.53 1.23 -4.35
CA ALA A 216 6.66 1.82 -5.05
C ALA A 216 7.98 1.07 -4.79
N LYS A 217 8.16 0.51 -3.59
CA LYS A 217 9.31 -0.34 -3.27
C LYS A 217 9.22 -1.69 -3.99
N ALA A 218 8.05 -2.31 -3.99
CA ALA A 218 7.82 -3.57 -4.70
C ALA A 218 8.00 -3.39 -6.22
N GLU A 219 7.47 -2.33 -6.83
CA GLU A 219 7.68 -2.01 -8.24
C GLU A 219 9.17 -1.87 -8.57
N LYS A 220 9.93 -1.21 -7.69
CA LYS A 220 11.38 -1.12 -7.88
C LYS A 220 12.04 -2.51 -7.94
N LEU A 221 11.67 -3.43 -7.04
CA LEU A 221 12.20 -4.79 -7.05
C LEU A 221 11.80 -5.55 -8.31
N ILE A 222 10.53 -5.46 -8.74
CA ILE A 222 10.04 -6.06 -9.99
C ILE A 222 10.86 -5.59 -11.20
N ARG A 223 11.27 -4.32 -11.23
CA ARG A 223 12.04 -3.74 -12.34
C ARG A 223 13.54 -4.03 -12.29
N THR A 224 14.09 -4.36 -11.12
CA THR A 224 15.55 -4.44 -10.94
C THR A 224 16.05 -5.81 -10.48
N ASP A 225 15.17 -6.72 -10.13
CA ASP A 225 15.50 -8.06 -9.62
C ASP A 225 14.64 -9.11 -10.32
N ALA A 226 15.28 -9.95 -11.13
CA ALA A 226 14.61 -11.00 -11.90
C ALA A 226 13.82 -12.00 -11.03
N THR A 227 14.17 -12.15 -9.75
CA THR A 227 13.43 -13.03 -8.82
C THR A 227 12.04 -12.52 -8.49
N TRP A 228 11.76 -11.25 -8.78
CA TRP A 228 10.45 -10.62 -8.63
C TRP A 228 9.61 -10.62 -9.90
N GLN A 229 10.16 -11.05 -11.02
CA GLN A 229 9.47 -11.13 -12.31
C GLN A 229 8.73 -12.46 -12.44
N LEU A 230 7.65 -12.61 -11.66
CA LEU A 230 6.96 -13.89 -11.44
C LEU A 230 6.03 -14.33 -12.58
N THR A 231 5.86 -13.50 -13.62
CA THR A 231 5.01 -13.79 -14.79
C THR A 231 5.78 -13.55 -16.08
N GLU A 232 5.40 -14.23 -17.16
CA GLU A 232 5.98 -14.03 -18.50
C GLU A 232 5.85 -12.57 -18.97
N SER A 233 4.77 -11.90 -18.60
CA SER A 233 4.55 -10.49 -18.96
C SER A 233 5.55 -9.56 -18.26
N LEU A 234 5.87 -9.83 -16.98
CA LEU A 234 6.87 -9.06 -16.22
C LEU A 234 8.28 -9.28 -16.76
N GLU A 235 8.65 -10.54 -17.05
CA GLU A 235 9.93 -10.87 -17.68
C GLU A 235 10.05 -10.21 -19.06
N LEU A 236 8.97 -10.23 -19.86
CA LEU A 236 8.98 -9.67 -21.21
C LEU A 236 9.21 -8.15 -21.21
N VAL A 237 8.63 -7.42 -20.25
CA VAL A 237 8.61 -5.95 -20.25
C VAL A 237 9.70 -5.36 -19.36
N PHE A 238 10.03 -5.99 -18.23
CA PHE A 238 10.99 -5.50 -17.24
C PHE A 238 12.25 -6.36 -17.14
N GLY A 239 12.29 -7.55 -17.77
CA GLY A 239 13.49 -8.39 -17.83
C GLY A 239 14.61 -7.71 -18.63
N ASN A 240 15.84 -7.79 -18.10
CA ASN A 240 17.07 -7.26 -18.72
C ASN A 240 17.72 -8.30 -19.63
#